data_2df9451a4459b5c6d58b6e30b5207100
#
_entry.id   2df9451a4459b5c6d58b6e30b5207100
#
_cell.length_a   1.000
_cell.length_b   1.000
_cell.length_c   1.000
_cell.angle_alpha   90.00
_cell.angle_beta   90.00
_cell.angle_gamma   90.00
#
_symmetry.space_group_name_H-M   'P 1'
#
loop_
_entity.id
_entity.type
_entity.pdbx_description
1 polymer ?
#
loop_
_entity_poly.entity_id
_entity_poly.type
_entity_poly.pdbx_seq_one_letter_code
_entity_poly.pdbx_strand_id
1 'polypeptide(L)'
;MAMPTRAAAALSGLRAAIAAVVVAGVMTAATAGAQLVRHVSPGPAPSLILQSVTIPAGAETLVLSGQLAAPIDPAKPVTGVDSFGDTRTQTISVLTKIKAILAEHGYAMSDVYKLTVFVAADPKRADGRLDFSGMNDGFKMFFGTAENPTTVARSTVQVAALASPNFLVEIEATAARMPRGRGGK
;
A
#
# COMPACT_ATOMS: atom_id res chain seq x y z
N MET A 1 -9.56 -98.21 33.42
CA MET A 1 -8.20 -98.60 33.88
C MET A 1 -7.26 -97.47 33.45
N ALA A 2 -6.60 -96.93 34.39
CA ALA A 2 -5.42 -96.03 34.32
C ALA A 2 -5.61 -94.58 33.84
N MET A 3 -5.57 -93.65 34.75
CA MET A 3 -4.86 -92.38 34.76
C MET A 3 -3.37 -92.62 34.50
N PRO A 4 -2.48 -91.59 34.32
CA PRO A 4 -2.50 -90.19 34.75
C PRO A 4 -1.82 -89.29 33.68
N THR A 5 -1.52 -88.11 33.78
CA THR A 5 -0.95 -87.09 34.68
C THR A 5 -0.63 -85.78 33.97
N ARG A 6 -0.90 -84.72 34.59
CA ARG A 6 -0.22 -83.43 34.68
C ARG A 6 0.93 -83.05 33.67
N ALA A 7 0.83 -81.82 33.15
CA ALA A 7 1.89 -80.81 33.38
C ALA A 7 1.32 -79.44 33.12
N ALA A 8 1.42 -78.56 34.12
CA ALA A 8 1.22 -77.16 34.07
C ALA A 8 2.51 -76.50 33.49
N ALA A 9 2.38 -75.56 32.61
CA ALA A 9 3.44 -74.59 32.33
C ALA A 9 2.79 -73.21 32.25
N ALA A 10 3.09 -72.43 33.22
CA ALA A 10 2.79 -71.02 33.27
C ALA A 10 3.71 -70.29 32.31
N LEU A 11 3.16 -69.50 31.43
CA LEU A 11 3.89 -68.49 30.66
C LEU A 11 3.29 -67.15 30.91
N SER A 12 4.08 -66.37 31.63
CA SER A 12 3.90 -65.01 32.05
C SER A 12 3.60 -64.11 30.88
N GLY A 13 2.47 -63.41 30.95
CA GLY A 13 2.11 -62.40 29.97
C GLY A 13 2.96 -61.16 30.14
N LEU A 14 3.68 -60.85 29.09
CA LEU A 14 4.33 -59.57 28.93
C LEU A 14 3.31 -58.60 28.29
N ARG A 15 2.65 -57.82 29.12
CA ARG A 15 1.80 -56.71 28.67
C ARG A 15 2.69 -55.58 28.23
N ALA A 16 2.94 -55.46 26.92
CA ALA A 16 3.54 -54.29 26.33
C ALA A 16 2.52 -53.15 26.35
N ALA A 17 2.69 -52.19 27.23
CA ALA A 17 1.94 -50.96 27.24
C ALA A 17 2.51 -50.07 26.12
N ILE A 18 1.76 -49.96 25.02
CA ILE A 18 2.06 -48.97 23.98
C ILE A 18 1.57 -47.62 24.50
N ALA A 19 2.51 -46.81 24.97
CA ALA A 19 2.25 -45.42 25.29
C ALA A 19 2.11 -44.65 23.96
N ALA A 20 0.87 -44.36 23.57
CA ALA A 20 0.56 -43.46 22.48
C ALA A 20 0.93 -42.04 22.92
N VAL A 21 2.06 -41.55 22.48
CA VAL A 21 2.43 -40.13 22.59
C VAL A 21 1.58 -39.37 21.56
N VAL A 22 0.48 -38.77 22.04
CA VAL A 22 -0.30 -37.81 21.27
C VAL A 22 0.53 -36.50 21.26
N VAL A 23 1.33 -36.30 20.21
CA VAL A 23 1.91 -35.00 19.92
C VAL A 23 0.75 -34.13 19.47
N ALA A 24 0.17 -33.36 20.36
CA ALA A 24 -0.73 -32.28 20.03
C ALA A 24 0.09 -31.20 19.29
N GLY A 25 0.12 -31.31 17.97
CA GLY A 25 0.62 -30.24 17.13
C GLY A 25 -0.24 -29.00 17.35
N VAL A 26 0.26 -28.04 18.10
CA VAL A 26 -0.30 -26.69 18.15
C VAL A 26 -0.12 -26.13 16.75
N MET A 27 -1.13 -26.29 15.90
CA MET A 27 -1.25 -25.50 14.69
C MET A 27 -1.46 -24.05 15.15
N THR A 28 -0.39 -23.29 15.24
CA THR A 28 -0.47 -21.83 15.24
C THR A 28 -1.08 -21.46 13.90
N ALA A 29 -2.39 -21.25 13.86
CA ALA A 29 -3.03 -20.55 12.77
C ALA A 29 -2.30 -19.19 12.70
N ALA A 30 -1.45 -19.03 11.69
CA ALA A 30 -0.93 -17.72 11.35
C ALA A 30 -2.19 -16.89 11.07
N THR A 31 -2.53 -16.01 12.00
CA THR A 31 -3.54 -14.98 11.75
C THR A 31 -3.07 -14.24 10.52
N ALA A 32 -3.73 -14.45 9.39
CA ALA A 32 -3.52 -13.64 8.20
C ALA A 32 -3.65 -12.20 8.70
N GLY A 33 -2.52 -11.49 8.78
CA GLY A 33 -2.48 -10.15 9.35
C GLY A 33 -3.53 -9.32 8.65
N ALA A 34 -4.35 -8.62 9.41
CA ALA A 34 -5.35 -7.72 8.83
C ALA A 34 -4.64 -6.78 7.84
N GLN A 35 -5.13 -6.72 6.61
CA GLN A 35 -4.56 -5.88 5.55
C GLN A 35 -5.60 -4.86 5.10
N LEU A 36 -5.13 -3.77 4.49
CA LEU A 36 -6.03 -2.83 3.82
C LEU A 36 -6.79 -3.57 2.71
N VAL A 37 -8.11 -3.47 2.73
CA VAL A 37 -8.96 -4.03 1.67
C VAL A 37 -9.22 -2.95 0.63
N ARG A 38 -8.77 -3.18 -0.59
CA ARG A 38 -8.88 -2.25 -1.72
C ARG A 38 -10.03 -2.69 -2.62
N HIS A 39 -11.05 -1.85 -2.74
CA HIS A 39 -12.25 -2.13 -3.52
C HIS A 39 -12.14 -1.44 -4.88
N VAL A 40 -12.14 -2.22 -5.95
CA VAL A 40 -12.16 -1.71 -7.33
C VAL A 40 -13.59 -1.46 -7.80
N SER A 41 -13.78 -0.49 -8.67
CA SER A 41 -15.09 -0.31 -9.33
C SER A 41 -15.33 -1.48 -10.27
N PRO A 42 -16.56 -2.05 -10.30
CA PRO A 42 -16.94 -3.03 -11.32
C PRO A 42 -16.82 -2.42 -12.72
N GLY A 43 -16.29 -3.19 -13.67
CA GLY A 43 -16.18 -2.73 -15.05
C GLY A 43 -15.36 -3.68 -15.91
N PRO A 44 -15.42 -3.52 -17.24
CA PRO A 44 -14.73 -4.40 -18.20
C PRO A 44 -13.22 -4.16 -18.27
N ALA A 45 -12.72 -3.04 -17.74
CA ALA A 45 -11.31 -2.70 -17.73
C ALA A 45 -10.82 -2.37 -16.31
N PRO A 46 -9.53 -2.59 -16.00
CA PRO A 46 -8.95 -2.18 -14.73
C PRO A 46 -9.13 -0.68 -14.50
N SER A 47 -9.66 -0.32 -13.32
CA SER A 47 -9.80 1.09 -12.95
C SER A 47 -8.44 1.67 -12.55
N LEU A 48 -8.18 2.91 -13.01
CA LEU A 48 -6.98 3.65 -12.63
C LEU A 48 -6.96 4.00 -11.12
N ILE A 49 -8.14 4.07 -10.51
CA ILE A 49 -8.33 4.41 -9.10
C ILE A 49 -9.28 3.41 -8.43
N LEU A 50 -9.22 3.32 -7.10
CA LEU A 50 -10.15 2.51 -6.32
C LEU A 50 -11.49 3.22 -6.11
N GLN A 51 -12.55 2.43 -5.96
CA GLN A 51 -13.83 2.92 -5.49
C GLN A 51 -13.77 3.30 -4.01
N SER A 52 -13.14 2.44 -3.19
CA SER A 52 -13.00 2.65 -1.75
C SER A 52 -11.87 1.81 -1.16
N VAL A 53 -11.51 2.10 0.09
CA VAL A 53 -10.55 1.32 0.87
C VAL A 53 -11.11 1.12 2.26
N THR A 54 -11.07 -0.12 2.77
CA THR A 54 -11.35 -0.42 4.17
C THR A 54 -10.05 -0.51 4.93
N ILE A 55 -9.94 0.28 6.00
CA ILE A 55 -8.78 0.29 6.90
C ILE A 55 -9.11 -0.62 8.08
N PRO A 56 -8.34 -1.67 8.35
CA PRO A 56 -8.60 -2.56 9.47
C PRO A 56 -8.29 -1.86 10.81
N ALA A 57 -8.95 -2.32 11.86
CA ALA A 57 -8.66 -1.85 13.22
C ALA A 57 -7.18 -2.10 13.57
N GLY A 58 -6.56 -1.15 14.26
CA GLY A 58 -5.16 -1.21 14.66
C GLY A 58 -4.15 -0.82 13.58
N ALA A 59 -4.58 -0.43 12.39
CA ALA A 59 -3.67 0.12 11.39
C ALA A 59 -3.08 1.46 11.84
N GLU A 60 -1.77 1.63 11.66
CA GLU A 60 -1.09 2.91 11.81
C GLU A 60 -1.32 3.74 10.55
N THR A 61 -1.64 5.02 10.72
CA THR A 61 -1.92 5.94 9.62
C THR A 61 -0.93 7.09 9.62
N LEU A 62 -0.43 7.44 8.43
CA LEU A 62 0.39 8.61 8.18
C LEU A 62 -0.35 9.54 7.21
N VAL A 63 -0.54 10.78 7.60
CA VAL A 63 -1.18 11.83 6.80
C VAL A 63 -0.11 12.82 6.37
N LEU A 64 -0.01 13.06 5.07
CA LEU A 64 0.89 14.04 4.49
C LEU A 64 0.09 15.27 4.05
N SER A 65 0.58 16.45 4.43
CA SER A 65 0.09 17.73 3.90
C SER A 65 0.30 17.81 2.40
N GLY A 66 -0.34 18.76 1.74
CA GLY A 66 -0.17 19.04 0.32
C GLY A 66 1.31 19.23 -0.05
N GLN A 67 1.76 18.51 -1.04
CA GLN A 67 3.10 18.60 -1.59
C GLN A 67 3.06 19.27 -2.95
N LEU A 68 4.02 20.15 -3.18
CA LEU A 68 4.22 20.90 -4.41
C LEU A 68 5.51 20.44 -5.10
N ALA A 69 5.59 20.64 -6.43
CA ALA A 69 6.76 20.26 -7.21
C ALA A 69 8.03 21.00 -6.76
N ALA A 70 9.17 20.36 -6.92
CA ALA A 70 10.47 21.00 -6.82
C ALA A 70 10.88 21.54 -8.20
N PRO A 71 11.74 22.60 -8.27
CA PRO A 71 12.31 23.04 -9.52
C PRO A 71 13.02 21.87 -10.24
N ILE A 72 12.93 21.84 -11.58
CA ILE A 72 13.61 20.84 -12.41
C ILE A 72 15.14 20.96 -12.23
N ASP A 73 15.63 22.18 -12.17
CA ASP A 73 17.04 22.48 -11.91
C ASP A 73 17.13 23.43 -10.70
N PRO A 74 17.44 22.91 -9.51
CA PRO A 74 17.51 23.73 -8.30
C PRO A 74 18.68 24.72 -8.28
N ALA A 75 19.65 24.59 -9.20
CA ALA A 75 20.77 25.52 -9.31
C ALA A 75 20.41 26.78 -10.12
N LYS A 76 19.26 26.79 -10.80
CA LYS A 76 18.81 27.94 -11.59
C LYS A 76 17.75 28.75 -10.87
N PRO A 77 17.70 30.07 -11.12
CA PRO A 77 16.61 30.91 -10.62
C PRO A 77 15.24 30.42 -11.14
N VAL A 78 14.22 30.50 -10.28
CA VAL A 78 12.84 30.25 -10.68
C VAL A 78 12.34 31.48 -11.47
N THR A 79 11.97 31.28 -12.72
CA THR A 79 11.51 32.33 -13.63
C THR A 79 10.04 32.21 -14.03
N GLY A 80 9.37 31.12 -13.66
CA GLY A 80 7.99 30.86 -13.98
C GLY A 80 7.64 29.37 -13.89
N VAL A 81 6.47 29.01 -14.42
CA VAL A 81 5.97 27.63 -14.44
C VAL A 81 6.95 26.66 -15.13
N ASP A 82 7.70 27.14 -16.13
CA ASP A 82 8.69 26.33 -16.87
C ASP A 82 9.82 25.82 -15.98
N SER A 83 10.13 26.53 -14.89
CA SER A 83 11.12 26.04 -13.91
C SER A 83 10.66 24.77 -13.19
N PHE A 84 9.37 24.46 -13.21
CA PHE A 84 8.78 23.27 -12.60
C PHE A 84 8.24 22.26 -13.63
N GLY A 85 8.08 22.69 -14.88
CA GLY A 85 7.57 21.90 -15.98
C GLY A 85 6.04 21.90 -16.09
N ASP A 86 5.55 21.08 -16.98
CA ASP A 86 4.12 20.85 -17.23
C ASP A 86 3.45 20.05 -16.11
N THR A 87 2.14 19.87 -16.21
CA THR A 87 1.33 19.12 -15.23
C THR A 87 1.86 17.71 -15.01
N ARG A 88 2.29 17.00 -16.06
CA ARG A 88 2.88 15.67 -15.94
C ARG A 88 4.18 15.70 -15.14
N THR A 89 5.09 16.59 -15.49
CA THR A 89 6.38 16.75 -14.82
C THR A 89 6.22 17.12 -13.37
N GLN A 90 5.30 18.05 -13.05
CA GLN A 90 5.00 18.43 -11.68
C GLN A 90 4.37 17.29 -10.88
N THR A 91 3.47 16.50 -11.49
CA THR A 91 2.90 15.31 -10.83
C THR A 91 3.97 14.30 -10.45
N ILE A 92 4.93 14.03 -11.36
CA ILE A 92 6.06 13.14 -11.07
C ILE A 92 6.94 13.70 -9.95
N SER A 93 7.25 15.00 -9.97
CA SER A 93 8.04 15.65 -8.92
C SER A 93 7.37 15.53 -7.55
N VAL A 94 6.07 15.83 -7.46
CA VAL A 94 5.29 15.73 -6.23
C VAL A 94 5.24 14.30 -5.69
N LEU A 95 4.94 13.31 -6.53
CA LEU A 95 4.86 11.91 -6.12
C LEU A 95 6.24 11.34 -5.73
N THR A 96 7.32 11.83 -6.36
CA THR A 96 8.69 11.50 -5.95
C THR A 96 8.98 12.03 -4.54
N LYS A 97 8.58 13.27 -4.24
CA LYS A 97 8.71 13.85 -2.90
C LYS A 97 7.87 13.08 -1.87
N ILE A 98 6.63 12.74 -2.19
CA ILE A 98 5.75 11.93 -1.32
C ILE A 98 6.41 10.58 -1.04
N LYS A 99 6.98 9.91 -2.06
CA LYS A 99 7.71 8.64 -1.89
C LYS A 99 8.89 8.78 -0.91
N ALA A 100 9.64 9.87 -0.98
CA ALA A 100 10.74 10.12 -0.05
C ALA A 100 10.24 10.33 1.39
N ILE A 101 9.22 11.17 1.59
CA ILE A 101 8.61 11.41 2.92
C ILE A 101 8.06 10.11 3.51
N LEU A 102 7.37 9.30 2.72
CA LEU A 102 6.88 7.99 3.16
C LEU A 102 8.02 7.11 3.66
N ALA A 103 9.14 7.06 2.91
CA ALA A 103 10.30 6.24 3.26
C ALA A 103 10.96 6.70 4.58
N GLU A 104 11.06 8.01 4.82
CA GLU A 104 11.57 8.58 6.08
C GLU A 104 10.76 8.11 7.30
N HIS A 105 9.46 7.89 7.13
CA HIS A 105 8.55 7.37 8.17
C HIS A 105 8.35 5.86 8.10
N GLY A 106 9.12 5.14 7.26
CA GLY A 106 9.07 3.69 7.14
C GLY A 106 7.84 3.16 6.41
N TYR A 107 7.16 4.00 5.60
CA TYR A 107 6.08 3.62 4.70
C TYR A 107 6.60 3.47 3.27
N ALA A 108 5.84 2.76 2.44
CA ALA A 108 6.06 2.61 1.01
C ALA A 108 4.92 3.25 0.20
N MET A 109 5.12 3.45 -1.10
CA MET A 109 4.06 3.90 -1.99
C MET A 109 2.86 2.95 -2.02
N SER A 110 3.09 1.65 -1.80
CA SER A 110 2.01 0.64 -1.68
C SER A 110 1.15 0.79 -0.43
N ASP A 111 1.62 1.52 0.60
CA ASP A 111 0.85 1.80 1.81
C ASP A 111 -0.11 2.99 1.62
N VAL A 112 0.09 3.79 0.56
CA VAL A 112 -0.83 4.89 0.23
C VAL A 112 -2.18 4.32 -0.17
N TYR A 113 -3.23 4.83 0.44
CA TYR A 113 -4.59 4.40 0.14
C TYR A 113 -5.50 5.53 -0.37
N LYS A 114 -5.14 6.79 -0.10
CA LYS A 114 -5.92 7.95 -0.51
C LYS A 114 -5.01 9.06 -1.00
N LEU A 115 -5.38 9.66 -2.12
CA LEU A 115 -4.85 10.93 -2.62
C LEU A 115 -5.97 11.96 -2.81
N THR A 116 -5.69 13.22 -2.47
CA THR A 116 -6.43 14.38 -2.95
C THR A 116 -5.50 15.16 -3.86
N VAL A 117 -5.91 15.39 -5.10
CA VAL A 117 -5.10 16.03 -6.13
C VAL A 117 -5.79 17.33 -6.54
N PHE A 118 -5.11 18.44 -6.28
CA PHE A 118 -5.53 19.77 -6.69
C PHE A 118 -4.72 20.15 -7.94
N VAL A 119 -5.40 20.55 -9.00
CA VAL A 119 -4.76 20.90 -10.28
C VAL A 119 -5.23 22.28 -10.71
N ALA A 120 -4.29 23.20 -10.87
CA ALA A 120 -4.57 24.51 -11.46
C ALA A 120 -4.59 24.40 -12.99
N ALA A 121 -5.25 25.34 -13.65
CA ALA A 121 -5.19 25.46 -15.11
C ALA A 121 -3.75 25.77 -15.54
N ASP A 122 -3.25 25.07 -16.56
CA ASP A 122 -1.97 25.40 -17.17
C ASP A 122 -2.11 26.70 -17.98
N PRO A 123 -1.35 27.76 -17.69
CA PRO A 123 -1.45 29.02 -18.42
C PRO A 123 -1.09 28.89 -19.91
N LYS A 124 -0.42 27.81 -20.32
CA LYS A 124 -0.14 27.49 -21.72
C LYS A 124 -1.33 26.85 -22.46
N ARG A 125 -2.37 26.48 -21.75
CA ARG A 125 -3.60 25.93 -22.32
C ARG A 125 -4.63 27.02 -22.52
N ALA A 126 -5.09 27.20 -23.75
CA ALA A 126 -6.08 28.22 -24.08
C ALA A 126 -7.49 27.94 -23.53
N ASP A 127 -7.76 26.68 -23.11
CA ASP A 127 -9.08 26.25 -22.63
C ASP A 127 -9.36 26.57 -21.17
N GLY A 128 -8.37 27.06 -20.42
CA GLY A 128 -8.49 27.38 -18.99
C GLY A 128 -8.78 26.16 -18.11
N ARG A 129 -8.58 24.95 -18.62
CA ARG A 129 -8.87 23.69 -17.92
C ARG A 129 -7.60 23.04 -17.41
N LEU A 130 -7.77 22.22 -16.36
CA LEU A 130 -6.71 21.37 -15.86
C LEU A 130 -6.25 20.37 -16.95
N ASP A 131 -4.98 20.03 -16.94
CA ASP A 131 -4.45 18.94 -17.76
C ASP A 131 -4.61 17.59 -17.04
N PHE A 132 -5.82 17.03 -17.14
CA PHE A 132 -6.15 15.75 -16.49
C PHE A 132 -5.35 14.57 -17.08
N SER A 133 -5.03 14.63 -18.37
CA SER A 133 -4.22 13.60 -19.04
C SER A 133 -2.79 13.60 -18.52
N GLY A 134 -2.12 14.76 -18.51
CA GLY A 134 -0.76 14.88 -18.01
C GLY A 134 -0.64 14.46 -16.55
N MET A 135 -1.60 14.86 -15.70
CA MET A 135 -1.66 14.41 -14.31
C MET A 135 -1.78 12.87 -14.21
N ASN A 136 -2.66 12.25 -14.98
CA ASN A 136 -2.80 10.80 -14.99
C ASN A 136 -1.56 10.07 -15.51
N ASP A 137 -0.87 10.63 -16.51
CA ASP A 137 0.35 10.02 -17.04
C ASP A 137 1.50 10.07 -16.02
N GLY A 138 1.59 11.14 -15.24
CA GLY A 138 2.49 11.20 -14.09
C GLY A 138 2.11 10.20 -12.98
N PHE A 139 0.82 10.09 -12.66
CA PHE A 139 0.30 9.16 -11.65
C PHE A 139 0.61 7.70 -11.97
N LYS A 140 0.43 7.26 -13.22
CA LYS A 140 0.68 5.89 -13.68
C LYS A 140 2.13 5.44 -13.51
N MET A 141 3.08 6.36 -13.32
CA MET A 141 4.47 6.00 -13.05
C MET A 141 4.70 5.52 -11.61
N PHE A 142 3.73 5.70 -10.71
CA PHE A 142 3.86 5.34 -9.28
C PHE A 142 2.85 4.29 -8.84
N PHE A 143 1.73 4.15 -9.54
CA PHE A 143 0.62 3.26 -9.19
C PHE A 143 0.20 2.40 -10.38
N GLY A 144 -0.12 1.13 -10.11
CA GLY A 144 -0.43 0.16 -11.15
C GLY A 144 0.80 -0.26 -11.96
N THR A 145 2.00 -0.12 -11.40
CA THR A 145 3.27 -0.54 -12.02
C THR A 145 3.67 -1.94 -11.53
N ALA A 146 4.72 -2.52 -12.14
CA ALA A 146 5.26 -3.80 -11.67
C ALA A 146 5.82 -3.69 -10.24
N GLU A 147 6.43 -2.55 -9.88
CA GLU A 147 6.97 -2.30 -8.54
C GLU A 147 5.89 -1.97 -7.53
N ASN A 148 4.80 -1.33 -7.95
CA ASN A 148 3.66 -1.01 -7.11
C ASN A 148 2.35 -1.32 -7.86
N PRO A 149 1.90 -2.57 -7.83
CA PRO A 149 0.68 -2.98 -8.54
C PRO A 149 -0.61 -2.45 -7.91
N THR A 150 -0.50 -1.82 -6.73
CA THR A 150 -1.67 -1.23 -6.06
C THR A 150 -2.06 0.10 -6.69
N THR A 151 -3.31 0.50 -6.50
CA THR A 151 -3.78 1.84 -6.76
C THR A 151 -4.51 2.40 -5.53
N VAL A 152 -5.03 3.61 -5.62
CA VAL A 152 -5.54 4.36 -4.47
C VAL A 152 -6.95 4.90 -4.72
N ALA A 153 -7.72 5.16 -3.67
CA ALA A 153 -8.87 6.03 -3.78
C ALA A 153 -8.38 7.47 -4.03
N ARG A 154 -8.91 8.15 -5.07
CA ARG A 154 -8.43 9.46 -5.47
C ARG A 154 -9.56 10.40 -5.79
N SER A 155 -9.47 11.64 -5.31
CA SER A 155 -10.25 12.77 -5.81
C SER A 155 -9.31 13.70 -6.56
N THR A 156 -9.73 14.19 -7.73
CA THR A 156 -8.97 15.16 -8.51
C THR A 156 -9.90 16.32 -8.84
N VAL A 157 -9.51 17.51 -8.45
CA VAL A 157 -10.31 18.73 -8.66
C VAL A 157 -9.48 19.83 -9.27
N GLN A 158 -10.10 20.61 -10.16
CA GLN A 158 -9.51 21.86 -10.60
C GLN A 158 -9.70 22.92 -9.52
N VAL A 159 -8.64 23.65 -9.24
CA VAL A 159 -8.65 24.81 -8.33
C VAL A 159 -8.33 26.08 -9.10
N ALA A 160 -8.76 27.21 -8.56
CA ALA A 160 -8.51 28.51 -9.17
C ALA A 160 -7.02 28.87 -9.18
N ALA A 161 -6.32 28.54 -8.09
CA ALA A 161 -4.87 28.77 -7.94
C ALA A 161 -4.33 27.86 -6.83
N LEU A 162 -3.02 27.64 -6.83
CA LEU A 162 -2.22 27.06 -5.76
C LEU A 162 -1.38 28.16 -5.08
N ALA A 163 -0.51 27.76 -4.16
CA ALA A 163 0.30 28.71 -3.36
C ALA A 163 1.18 29.66 -4.20
N SER A 164 1.46 29.32 -5.45
CA SER A 164 2.15 30.18 -6.42
C SER A 164 1.62 29.88 -7.82
N PRO A 165 1.61 30.85 -8.73
CA PRO A 165 1.22 30.63 -10.14
C PRO A 165 2.15 29.70 -10.91
N ASN A 166 3.29 29.34 -10.32
CA ASN A 166 4.24 28.39 -10.91
C ASN A 166 3.84 26.94 -10.68
N PHE A 167 2.93 26.67 -9.74
CA PHE A 167 2.48 25.33 -9.42
C PHE A 167 1.18 24.98 -10.16
N LEU A 168 1.21 23.83 -10.82
CA LEU A 168 0.05 23.26 -11.52
C LEU A 168 -0.58 22.11 -10.74
N VAL A 169 0.18 21.48 -9.82
CA VAL A 169 -0.26 20.29 -9.09
C VAL A 169 0.15 20.38 -7.62
N GLU A 170 -0.81 20.11 -6.74
CA GLU A 170 -0.61 19.85 -5.33
C GLU A 170 -1.26 18.52 -4.97
N ILE A 171 -0.59 17.68 -4.18
CA ILE A 171 -1.12 16.37 -3.79
C ILE A 171 -1.00 16.17 -2.29
N GLU A 172 -2.12 15.86 -1.65
CA GLU A 172 -2.19 15.30 -0.30
C GLU A 172 -2.20 13.78 -0.39
N ALA A 173 -1.56 13.11 0.56
CA ALA A 173 -1.53 11.66 0.62
C ALA A 173 -1.86 11.15 2.03
N THR A 174 -2.56 10.02 2.09
CA THR A 174 -2.74 9.27 3.32
C THR A 174 -2.31 7.83 3.08
N ALA A 175 -1.43 7.34 3.95
CA ALA A 175 -0.93 5.98 3.95
C ALA A 175 -1.38 5.24 5.22
N ALA A 176 -1.56 3.93 5.14
CA ALA A 176 -1.82 3.09 6.31
C ALA A 176 -1.14 1.73 6.14
N ARG A 177 -0.73 1.15 7.27
CA ARG A 177 -0.17 -0.20 7.35
C ARG A 177 -0.46 -0.81 8.70
N MET A 178 -0.43 -2.13 8.79
CA MET A 178 -0.43 -2.77 10.10
C MET A 178 0.92 -2.54 10.78
N PRO A 179 0.92 -2.34 12.12
CA PRO A 179 2.16 -2.23 12.89
C PRO A 179 3.05 -3.44 12.59
N ARG A 180 4.32 -3.17 12.29
CA ARG A 180 5.31 -4.25 12.25
C ARG A 180 5.46 -4.78 13.66
N GLY A 181 5.18 -6.07 13.90
CA GLY A 181 5.39 -6.68 15.21
C GLY A 181 6.76 -6.24 15.72
N ARG A 182 6.83 -5.73 16.95
CA ARG A 182 8.11 -5.48 17.60
C ARG A 182 8.82 -6.84 17.67
N GLY A 183 9.79 -7.05 16.79
CA GLY A 183 10.69 -8.20 16.90
C GLY A 183 11.22 -8.17 18.32
N GLY A 184 10.88 -9.20 19.12
CA GLY A 184 11.42 -9.34 20.46
C GLY A 184 12.95 -9.29 20.38
N LYS A 185 13.53 -8.35 21.12
CA LYS A 185 14.96 -8.36 21.43
C LYS A 185 15.21 -9.45 22.44
#